data_1a0288f476a050d8219af5876e648499
#
_entry.id   1a0288f476a050d8219af5876e648499
#
_cell.length_a   1.000
_cell.length_b   1.000
_cell.length_c   1.000
_cell.angle_alpha   90.00
_cell.angle_beta   90.00
_cell.angle_gamma   90.00
#
_symmetry.space_group_name_H-M   'P 1'
#
loop_
_entity.id
_entity.type
_entity.pdbx_description
1 polymer ?
#
loop_
_entity_poly.entity_id
_entity_poly.type
_entity_poly.pdbx_seq_one_letter_code
_entity_poly.pdbx_strand_id
1 'polypeptide(L)'
;SSHSALVTATAAGVGLQIGFDDPMFALASTIAFIVMYDASGIRRSAGLTAAKVNKISRVNPDEPSIETTLKESLGHTKIEVLVGSIFGPIVALPGILFIGSPLHLLQMMGLVSV
;
A
#
# COMPACT_ATOMS: atom_id res chain seq x y z
N SER A 1 2.86 -6.54 -0.84
CA SER A 1 1.85 -5.53 -0.49
C SER A 1 1.62 -4.58 -1.66
N SER A 2 0.43 -4.64 -2.23
CA SER A 2 0.02 -3.75 -3.34
C SER A 2 -0.02 -2.28 -2.91
N HIS A 3 -0.44 -2.00 -1.69
CA HIS A 3 -0.45 -0.65 -1.14
C HIS A 3 0.96 -0.08 -1.03
N SER A 4 1.91 -0.87 -0.56
CA SER A 4 3.32 -0.46 -0.47
C SER A 4 3.90 -0.18 -1.87
N ALA A 5 3.60 -1.04 -2.84
CA ALA A 5 4.03 -0.83 -4.23
C ALA A 5 3.44 0.46 -4.82
N LEU A 6 2.14 0.71 -4.58
CA LEU A 6 1.47 1.90 -5.08
C LEU A 6 2.07 3.19 -4.51
N VAL A 7 2.21 3.29 -3.18
CA VAL A 7 2.69 4.52 -2.55
C VAL A 7 4.16 4.81 -2.84
N THR A 8 4.99 3.77 -2.96
CA THR A 8 6.41 3.94 -3.33
C THR A 8 6.58 4.26 -4.82
N ALA A 9 5.75 3.69 -5.69
CA ALA A 9 5.69 4.06 -7.10
C ALA A 9 5.29 5.54 -7.27
N THR A 10 4.28 5.99 -6.53
CA THR A 10 3.84 7.38 -6.53
C THR A 10 4.94 8.31 -6.05
N ALA A 11 5.59 8.01 -4.92
CA ALA A 11 6.69 8.83 -4.41
C ALA A 11 7.85 8.91 -5.40
N ALA A 12 8.24 7.78 -5.99
CA ALA A 12 9.30 7.74 -7.01
C ALA A 12 8.92 8.55 -8.26
N GLY A 13 7.67 8.47 -8.71
CA GLY A 13 7.17 9.23 -9.84
C GLY A 13 7.18 10.74 -9.60
N VAL A 14 6.76 11.17 -8.41
CA VAL A 14 6.85 12.59 -8.00
C VAL A 14 8.30 13.07 -8.02
N GLY A 15 9.22 12.31 -7.39
CA GLY A 15 10.64 12.66 -7.37
C GLY A 15 11.25 12.75 -8.77
N LEU A 16 10.88 11.86 -9.68
CA LEU A 16 11.38 11.87 -11.05
C LEU A 16 10.88 13.08 -11.86
N GLN A 17 9.62 13.51 -11.63
CA GLN A 17 9.01 14.60 -12.41
C GLN A 17 9.35 15.99 -11.93
N ILE A 18 9.40 16.20 -10.63
CA ILE A 18 9.59 17.55 -10.05
C ILE A 18 10.88 17.70 -9.24
N GLY A 19 11.61 16.61 -9.03
CA GLY A 19 12.87 16.57 -8.28
C GLY A 19 12.74 15.88 -6.93
N PHE A 20 13.78 15.13 -6.56
CA PHE A 20 13.86 14.44 -5.27
C PHE A 20 14.15 15.37 -4.09
N ASP A 21 14.50 16.61 -4.36
CA ASP A 21 14.70 17.71 -3.40
C ASP A 21 13.45 18.60 -3.21
N ASP A 22 12.39 18.32 -3.98
CA ASP A 22 11.13 19.07 -3.89
C ASP A 22 10.32 18.67 -2.63
N PRO A 23 9.67 19.62 -1.93
CA PRO A 23 8.83 19.35 -0.79
C PRO A 23 7.69 18.36 -1.06
N MET A 24 7.18 18.31 -2.29
CA MET A 24 6.15 17.33 -2.67
C MET A 24 6.66 15.89 -2.66
N PHE A 25 7.93 15.68 -3.01
CA PHE A 25 8.56 14.37 -2.86
C PHE A 25 8.70 13.98 -1.39
N ALA A 26 9.06 14.92 -0.51
CA ALA A 26 9.11 14.68 0.93
C ALA A 26 7.74 14.31 1.49
N LEU A 27 6.68 15.00 1.06
CA LEU A 27 5.31 14.68 1.44
C LEU A 27 4.89 13.30 0.96
N ALA A 28 5.11 12.98 -0.32
CA ALA A 28 4.79 11.68 -0.90
C ALA A 28 5.54 10.53 -0.18
N SER A 29 6.82 10.75 0.14
CA SER A 29 7.64 9.78 0.89
C SER A 29 7.11 9.57 2.30
N THR A 30 6.72 10.64 3.00
CA THR A 30 6.13 10.54 4.34
C THR A 30 4.84 9.71 4.32
N ILE A 31 3.96 9.94 3.36
CA ILE A 31 2.74 9.15 3.18
C ILE A 31 3.09 7.68 2.91
N ALA A 32 4.09 7.43 2.05
CA ALA A 32 4.54 6.06 1.75
C ALA A 32 5.01 5.33 3.03
N PHE A 33 5.80 5.97 3.87
CA PHE A 33 6.25 5.40 5.14
C PHE A 33 5.10 5.10 6.09
N ILE A 34 4.13 6.00 6.23
CA ILE A 34 2.95 5.79 7.08
C ILE A 34 2.14 4.59 6.61
N VAL A 35 1.89 4.48 5.30
CA VAL A 35 1.13 3.36 4.72
C VAL A 35 1.86 2.02 4.90
N MET A 36 3.18 2.00 4.70
CA MET A 36 3.98 0.79 4.90
C MET A 36 4.02 0.36 6.36
N TYR A 37 4.12 1.31 7.29
CA TYR A 37 4.08 1.05 8.72
C TYR A 37 2.71 0.50 9.15
N ASP A 38 1.62 1.10 8.68
CA ASP A 38 0.26 0.61 8.94
C ASP A 38 0.07 -0.82 8.43
N ALA A 39 0.50 -1.10 7.19
CA ALA A 39 0.34 -2.40 6.56
C ALA A 39 1.06 -3.53 7.32
N SER A 40 2.29 -3.30 7.81
CA SER A 40 3.09 -4.31 8.51
C SER A 40 2.93 -4.31 10.03
N GLY A 41 2.40 -3.24 10.60
CA GLY A 41 2.23 -3.04 12.04
C GLY A 41 0.77 -3.15 12.46
N ILE A 42 0.01 -2.07 12.32
CA ILE A 42 -1.33 -1.94 12.91
C ILE A 42 -2.30 -2.99 12.35
N ARG A 43 -2.40 -3.13 11.03
CA ARG A 43 -3.30 -4.10 10.39
C ARG A 43 -2.91 -5.52 10.70
N ARG A 44 -1.62 -5.82 10.74
CA ARG A 44 -1.15 -7.16 11.11
C ARG A 44 -1.50 -7.49 12.56
N SER A 45 -1.32 -6.54 13.48
CA SER A 45 -1.71 -6.73 14.88
C SER A 45 -3.20 -6.98 15.03
N ALA A 46 -4.03 -6.24 14.28
CA ALA A 46 -5.48 -6.47 14.25
C ALA A 46 -5.84 -7.88 13.76
N GLY A 47 -5.19 -8.37 12.69
CA GLY A 47 -5.37 -9.73 12.19
C GLY A 47 -4.99 -10.80 13.22
N LEU A 48 -3.86 -10.64 13.91
CA LEU A 48 -3.42 -11.55 14.98
C LEU A 48 -4.36 -11.53 16.18
N THR A 49 -4.92 -10.37 16.53
CA THR A 49 -5.94 -10.24 17.58
C THR A 49 -7.21 -10.94 17.18
N ALA A 50 -7.67 -10.76 15.94
CA ALA A 50 -8.83 -11.45 15.39
C ALA A 50 -8.66 -12.98 15.47
N ALA A 51 -7.49 -13.51 15.10
CA ALA A 51 -7.19 -14.93 15.20
C ALA A 51 -7.28 -15.46 16.64
N LYS A 52 -6.76 -14.70 17.62
CA LYS A 52 -6.87 -15.07 19.04
C LYS A 52 -8.31 -15.07 19.53
N VAL A 53 -9.09 -14.05 19.18
CA VAL A 53 -10.51 -13.95 19.57
C VAL A 53 -11.31 -15.08 18.93
N ASN A 54 -11.12 -15.36 17.65
CA ASN A 54 -11.79 -16.50 16.96
C ASN A 54 -11.45 -17.84 17.61
N LYS A 55 -10.19 -18.01 18.08
CA LYS A 55 -9.79 -19.24 18.78
C LYS A 55 -10.51 -19.39 20.13
N ILE A 56 -10.67 -18.30 20.89
CA ILE A 56 -11.37 -18.31 22.17
C ILE A 56 -12.87 -18.63 21.94
N SER A 57 -13.50 -18.01 20.95
CA SER A 57 -14.91 -18.28 20.62
C SER A 57 -15.19 -19.71 20.21
N ARG A 58 -14.24 -20.40 19.59
CA ARG A 58 -14.38 -21.82 19.22
C ARG A 58 -14.28 -22.79 20.40
N VAL A 59 -13.74 -22.35 21.53
CA VAL A 59 -13.54 -23.19 22.73
C VAL A 59 -14.78 -23.19 23.63
N ASN A 60 -15.72 -22.26 23.49
CA ASN A 60 -16.95 -22.17 24.24
C ASN A 60 -18.15 -22.63 23.40
N PRO A 61 -18.55 -23.93 23.50
CA PRO A 61 -19.67 -24.46 22.71
C PRO A 61 -21.05 -23.95 23.13
N ASP A 62 -21.17 -23.36 24.32
CA ASP A 62 -22.44 -22.91 24.91
C ASP A 62 -22.78 -21.44 24.65
N GLU A 63 -21.85 -20.65 24.03
CA GLU A 63 -22.18 -19.31 23.54
C GLU A 63 -22.73 -19.40 22.12
N PRO A 64 -23.84 -18.66 21.82
CA PRO A 64 -24.32 -18.56 20.44
C PRO A 64 -23.16 -18.13 19.56
N SER A 65 -22.77 -19.02 18.65
CA SER A 65 -21.72 -18.72 17.66
C SER A 65 -22.03 -17.37 17.02
N ILE A 66 -21.21 -16.37 17.30
CA ILE A 66 -21.23 -15.14 16.51
C ILE A 66 -20.98 -15.60 15.09
N GLU A 67 -22.00 -15.59 14.26
CA GLU A 67 -21.97 -16.12 12.87
C GLU A 67 -20.91 -15.44 11.99
N THR A 68 -20.26 -14.40 12.48
CA THR A 68 -19.21 -13.68 11.78
C THR A 68 -17.86 -13.93 12.44
N THR A 69 -17.09 -14.84 11.87
CA THR A 69 -15.68 -14.96 12.20
C THR A 69 -14.95 -13.66 11.83
N LEU A 70 -14.18 -13.12 12.76
CA LEU A 70 -13.36 -11.92 12.51
C LEU A 70 -12.31 -12.22 11.43
N LYS A 71 -12.06 -11.25 10.56
CA LYS A 71 -11.11 -11.39 9.46
C LYS A 71 -9.68 -11.47 9.99
N GLU A 72 -9.06 -12.64 9.89
CA GLU A 72 -7.69 -12.90 10.35
C GLU A 72 -6.61 -12.48 9.35
N SER A 73 -6.94 -12.37 8.07
CA SER A 73 -6.01 -12.07 6.98
C SER A 73 -5.75 -10.57 6.81
N LEU A 74 -5.76 -9.80 7.91
CA LEU A 74 -5.46 -8.38 7.88
C LEU A 74 -3.95 -8.14 8.03
N GLY A 75 -3.44 -7.21 7.20
CA GLY A 75 -2.05 -6.79 7.23
C GLY A 75 -1.11 -7.70 6.44
N HIS A 76 0.13 -7.26 6.37
CA HIS A 76 1.19 -7.90 5.61
C HIS A 76 2.40 -8.18 6.50
N THR A 77 3.22 -9.14 6.11
CA THR A 77 4.53 -9.35 6.72
C THR A 77 5.47 -8.20 6.35
N LYS A 78 6.50 -7.98 7.16
CA LYS A 78 7.53 -6.96 6.86
C LYS A 78 8.21 -7.22 5.50
N ILE A 79 8.39 -8.49 5.15
CA ILE A 79 8.98 -8.90 3.86
C ILE A 79 8.05 -8.54 2.70
N GLU A 80 6.76 -8.80 2.80
CA GLU A 80 5.79 -8.44 1.76
C GLU A 80 5.70 -6.92 1.55
N VAL A 81 5.81 -6.14 2.62
CA VAL A 81 5.87 -4.67 2.53
C VAL A 81 7.17 -4.24 1.86
N LEU A 82 8.32 -4.81 2.25
CA LEU A 82 9.62 -4.51 1.66
C LEU A 82 9.66 -4.84 0.16
N VAL A 83 9.23 -6.03 -0.23
CA VAL A 83 9.17 -6.44 -1.64
C VAL A 83 8.24 -5.51 -2.44
N GLY A 84 7.07 -5.17 -1.91
CA GLY A 84 6.17 -4.22 -2.54
C GLY A 84 6.80 -2.83 -2.70
N SER A 85 7.52 -2.35 -1.69
CA SER A 85 8.16 -1.03 -1.71
C SER A 85 9.30 -0.91 -2.74
N ILE A 86 9.97 -2.01 -3.04
CA ILE A 86 11.01 -2.07 -4.08
C ILE A 86 10.37 -2.24 -5.47
N PHE A 87 9.34 -3.07 -5.57
CA PHE A 87 8.67 -3.36 -6.83
C PHE A 87 7.98 -2.12 -7.42
N GLY A 88 7.37 -1.27 -6.60
CA GLY A 88 6.71 -0.06 -7.05
C GLY A 88 7.60 0.85 -7.90
N PRO A 89 8.72 1.35 -7.40
CA PRO A 89 9.68 2.15 -8.17
C PRO A 89 10.27 1.44 -9.39
N ILE A 90 10.58 0.14 -9.28
CA ILE A 90 11.13 -0.66 -10.40
C ILE A 90 10.19 -0.66 -11.61
N VAL A 91 8.88 -0.66 -11.39
CA VAL A 91 7.88 -0.61 -12.46
C VAL A 91 7.60 0.83 -12.88
N ALA A 92 7.45 1.74 -11.91
CA ALA A 92 7.03 3.12 -12.19
C ALA A 92 8.10 3.94 -12.90
N LEU A 93 9.37 3.85 -12.49
CA LEU A 93 10.44 4.68 -13.06
C LEU A 93 10.66 4.39 -14.55
N PRO A 94 10.84 3.14 -15.00
CA PRO A 94 10.91 2.86 -16.43
C PRO A 94 9.62 3.23 -17.17
N GLY A 95 8.45 2.98 -16.57
CA GLY A 95 7.17 3.34 -17.16
C GLY A 95 7.06 4.83 -17.47
N ILE A 96 7.42 5.68 -16.52
CA ILE A 96 7.41 7.14 -16.71
C ILE A 96 8.46 7.57 -17.73
N LEU A 97 9.64 6.98 -17.74
CA LEU A 97 10.70 7.32 -18.68
C LEU A 97 10.38 6.94 -20.13
N PHE A 98 9.75 5.79 -20.35
CA PHE A 98 9.49 5.27 -21.70
C PHE A 98 8.11 5.65 -22.24
N ILE A 99 7.09 5.75 -21.38
CA ILE A 99 5.70 5.99 -21.78
C ILE A 99 5.27 7.42 -21.46
N GLY A 100 5.90 8.05 -20.47
CA GLY A 100 5.54 9.37 -19.94
C GLY A 100 4.64 9.29 -18.71
N SER A 101 4.27 10.46 -18.18
CA SER A 101 3.38 10.53 -17.04
C SER A 101 1.94 10.17 -17.40
N PRO A 102 1.11 9.74 -16.43
CA PRO A 102 -0.32 9.52 -16.67
C PRO A 102 -1.02 10.74 -17.28
N LEU A 103 -0.63 11.95 -16.88
CA LEU A 103 -1.17 13.17 -17.45
C LEU A 103 -0.81 13.31 -18.94
N HIS A 104 0.45 13.04 -19.31
CA HIS A 104 0.88 13.05 -20.70
C HIS A 104 0.12 12.06 -21.56
N LEU A 105 -0.14 10.84 -21.03
CA LEU A 105 -0.95 9.84 -21.71
C LEU A 105 -2.40 10.32 -21.91
N LEU A 106 -3.01 10.92 -20.91
CA LEU A 106 -4.37 11.47 -21.00
C LEU A 106 -4.45 12.62 -22.03
N GLN A 107 -3.42 13.44 -22.12
CA GLN A 107 -3.31 14.49 -23.14
C GLN A 107 -3.17 13.90 -24.55
N MET A 108 -2.33 12.88 -24.73
CA MET A 108 -2.19 12.20 -26.02
C MET A 108 -3.50 11.52 -26.46
N MET A 109 -4.29 11.01 -25.51
CA MET A 109 -5.61 10.41 -25.78
C MET A 109 -6.71 11.46 -25.99
N GLY A 110 -6.42 12.76 -25.85
CA GLY A 110 -7.40 13.84 -25.98
C GLY A 110 -8.44 13.90 -24.86
N LEU A 111 -8.17 13.26 -23.73
CA LEU A 111 -9.09 13.20 -22.58
C LEU A 111 -8.93 14.41 -21.64
N VAL A 112 -7.80 15.12 -21.72
CA VAL A 112 -7.53 16.31 -20.92
C VAL A 112 -6.84 17.33 -21.83
N SER A 113 -7.42 18.54 -21.90
CA SER A 113 -6.80 19.71 -22.52
C SER A 113 -6.10 20.55 -21.43
N VAL A 114 -4.90 20.96 -21.68
CA VAL A 114 -4.19 21.97 -20.84
C VAL A 114 -4.22 23.27 -21.59
#